data_acc6c5ba58b87da9f33147a972a1d1cc
#
_entry.id   acc6c5ba58b87da9f33147a972a1d1cc
#
_cell.length_a   1.000
_cell.length_b   1.000
_cell.length_c   1.000
_cell.angle_alpha   90.00
_cell.angle_beta   90.00
_cell.angle_gamma   90.00
#
_symmetry.space_group_name_H-M   'P 1'
#
loop_
_entity.id
_entity.type
_entity.pdbx_description
1 polymer ?
#
loop_
_entity_poly.entity_id
_entity_poly.type
_entity_poly.pdbx_seq_one_letter_code
_entity_poly.pdbx_strand_id
1 'polypeptide(L)'
;MNLPNIRRALADYHGPPLTFMEICGTHTAAINENGIPAILSPRIHLISGPGCPVCVSVSAYIDRLCDLAMEPGMCVCTFGDLLRVPGSTRALEQCVAVGGRVQMVYSPLEVLSLAKAEPSTRFVFAAVGFETTAPVYAVLADTIMKEQIPNVQLLTALKTMPPAVRALCKGETKIDGFLAPGHVAVITGEGPWHQLAAAQGLPFVISGFTGEELLCSLYALVHLAGQGVCKNLYPAAVRPKGNPAARALVDQYFEPTDAAWRGLGILPGSGLVLRPQYQHLDAGSAQLTTDAAAQSGCRCAQVITGAIPPTACPLFGTACTPGTPRGACMVSGEGSCHNAYLNHRM
;
A
#
# COMPACT_ATOMS: atom_id res chain seq x y z
N MET A 1 11.23 25.20 17.31
CA MET A 1 9.87 25.70 17.67
C MET A 1 9.21 24.60 18.49
N ASN A 2 8.41 24.93 19.52
CA ASN A 2 7.71 23.93 20.32
C ASN A 2 6.38 23.51 19.65
N LEU A 3 5.84 22.38 20.01
CA LEU A 3 4.63 21.79 19.40
C LEU A 3 3.39 22.71 19.44
N PRO A 4 3.08 23.44 20.54
CA PRO A 4 1.97 24.40 20.56
C PRO A 4 2.10 25.49 19.49
N ASN A 5 3.30 25.97 19.22
CA ASN A 5 3.54 26.99 18.20
C ASN A 5 3.38 26.43 16.79
N ILE A 6 3.81 25.17 16.54
CA ILE A 6 3.60 24.47 15.27
C ILE A 6 2.10 24.31 15.01
N ARG A 7 1.35 23.82 15.99
CA ARG A 7 -0.10 23.65 15.90
C ARG A 7 -0.81 24.98 15.57
N ARG A 8 -0.43 26.06 16.28
CA ARG A 8 -0.98 27.40 16.01
C ARG A 8 -0.63 27.87 14.58
N ALA A 9 0.62 27.73 14.16
CA ALA A 9 1.06 28.13 12.83
C ALA A 9 0.33 27.40 11.69
N LEU A 10 0.01 26.11 11.90
CA LEU A 10 -0.78 25.33 10.94
C LEU A 10 -2.27 25.75 10.93
N ALA A 11 -2.83 26.04 12.12
CA ALA A 11 -4.22 26.50 12.26
C ALA A 11 -4.43 27.90 11.67
N ASP A 12 -3.48 28.81 11.92
CA ASP A 12 -3.51 30.22 11.52
C ASP A 12 -2.85 30.44 10.13
N TYR A 13 -2.67 29.40 9.33
CA TYR A 13 -2.07 29.56 8.00
C TYR A 13 -3.01 30.33 7.06
N HIS A 14 -2.52 31.46 6.52
CA HIS A 14 -3.25 32.36 5.61
C HIS A 14 -2.61 32.49 4.22
N GLY A 15 -1.57 31.71 3.92
CA GLY A 15 -0.91 31.68 2.63
C GLY A 15 -1.79 31.11 1.49
N PRO A 16 -1.25 30.91 0.29
CA PRO A 16 -1.96 30.26 -0.81
C PRO A 16 -2.48 28.88 -0.41
N PRO A 17 -3.62 28.41 -0.96
CA PRO A 17 -4.09 27.04 -0.71
C PRO A 17 -3.03 26.02 -1.09
N LEU A 18 -2.75 25.07 -0.19
CA LEU A 18 -1.79 23.98 -0.35
C LEU A 18 -2.50 22.64 -0.24
N THR A 19 -2.13 21.70 -1.10
CA THR A 19 -2.62 20.32 -1.07
C THR A 19 -1.44 19.39 -0.88
N PHE A 20 -1.41 18.69 0.25
CA PHE A 20 -0.40 17.68 0.56
C PHE A 20 -1.00 16.29 0.46
N MET A 21 -0.26 15.39 -0.20
CA MET A 21 -0.66 14.00 -0.31
C MET A 21 0.18 13.14 0.63
N GLU A 22 -0.50 12.36 1.48
CA GLU A 22 0.15 11.26 2.17
C GLU A 22 0.07 9.99 1.31
N ILE A 23 1.13 9.18 1.30
CA ILE A 23 1.27 7.98 0.48
C ILE A 23 1.62 6.75 1.33
N CYS A 24 0.96 6.64 2.49
CA CYS A 24 1.12 5.54 3.44
C CYS A 24 -0.20 5.29 4.19
N GLY A 25 -0.76 4.10 4.10
CA GLY A 25 -2.00 3.78 4.81
C GLY A 25 -1.92 3.97 6.33
N THR A 26 -0.75 3.71 6.92
CA THR A 26 -0.51 3.99 8.35
C THR A 26 -0.55 5.49 8.65
N HIS A 27 -0.06 6.36 7.73
CA HIS A 27 -0.23 7.80 7.88
C HIS A 27 -1.70 8.20 7.79
N THR A 28 -2.47 7.60 6.84
CA THR A 28 -3.91 7.85 6.73
C THR A 28 -4.61 7.59 8.06
N ALA A 29 -4.36 6.43 8.66
CA ALA A 29 -4.93 6.07 9.96
C ALA A 29 -4.49 7.06 11.06
N ALA A 30 -3.19 7.28 11.22
CA ALA A 30 -2.65 8.13 12.27
C ALA A 30 -3.09 9.60 12.15
N ILE A 31 -3.21 10.16 10.94
CA ILE A 31 -3.72 11.51 10.69
C ILE A 31 -5.16 11.63 11.19
N ASN A 32 -5.99 10.63 10.90
CA ASN A 32 -7.38 10.62 11.30
C ASN A 32 -7.54 10.39 12.81
N GLU A 33 -6.87 9.39 13.38
CA GLU A 33 -6.90 9.08 14.82
C GLU A 33 -6.46 10.25 15.71
N ASN A 34 -5.51 11.06 15.23
CA ASN A 34 -5.05 12.25 15.94
C ASN A 34 -5.87 13.52 15.63
N GLY A 35 -6.95 13.42 14.84
CA GLY A 35 -7.82 14.54 14.52
C GLY A 35 -7.11 15.68 13.78
N ILE A 36 -6.00 15.39 13.08
CA ILE A 36 -5.17 16.42 12.43
C ILE A 36 -5.95 17.28 11.45
N PRO A 37 -6.86 16.75 10.58
CA PRO A 37 -7.61 17.58 9.64
C PRO A 37 -8.43 18.70 10.30
N ALA A 38 -8.95 18.46 11.52
CA ALA A 38 -9.75 19.45 12.24
C ALA A 38 -8.91 20.59 12.85
N ILE A 39 -7.59 20.43 12.91
CA ILE A 39 -6.66 21.43 13.49
C ILE A 39 -6.09 22.34 12.39
N LEU A 40 -6.09 21.90 11.14
CA LEU A 40 -5.46 22.63 10.05
C LEU A 40 -6.31 23.81 9.60
N SER A 41 -5.64 24.88 9.11
CA SER A 41 -6.29 25.94 8.36
C SER A 41 -7.08 25.35 7.19
N PRO A 42 -8.26 25.90 6.85
CA PRO A 42 -9.02 25.49 5.67
C PRO A 42 -8.26 25.69 4.33
N ARG A 43 -7.08 26.31 4.38
CA ARG A 43 -6.18 26.47 3.22
C ARG A 43 -5.14 25.35 3.09
N ILE A 44 -5.08 24.41 4.06
CA ILE A 44 -4.20 23.24 3.99
C ILE A 44 -5.08 22.00 3.81
N HIS A 45 -5.01 21.41 2.64
CA HIS A 45 -5.77 20.23 2.28
C HIS A 45 -4.88 18.99 2.38
N LEU A 46 -5.35 17.98 3.08
CA LEU A 46 -4.71 16.65 3.10
C LEU A 46 -5.52 15.69 2.23
N ILE A 47 -4.84 15.01 1.34
CA ILE A 47 -5.42 13.96 0.50
C ILE A 47 -4.63 12.68 0.65
N SER A 48 -5.34 11.56 0.64
CA SER A 48 -4.72 10.23 0.68
C SER A 48 -4.34 9.79 -0.73
N GLY A 49 -3.15 9.22 -0.85
CA GLY A 49 -2.66 8.61 -2.07
C GLY A 49 -2.70 7.08 -2.03
N PRO A 50 -1.98 6.39 -2.93
CA PRO A 50 -1.98 4.94 -3.08
C PRO A 50 -1.14 4.22 -2.01
N GLY A 51 -1.30 4.58 -0.73
CA GLY A 51 -0.50 4.10 0.40
C GLY A 51 -0.85 2.72 0.94
N CYS A 52 -1.92 2.09 0.45
CA CYS A 52 -2.38 0.77 0.89
C CYS A 52 -2.15 -0.27 -0.22
N PRO A 53 -1.31 -1.29 -0.02
CA PRO A 53 -0.97 -2.26 -1.06
C PRO A 53 -2.16 -3.12 -1.50
N VAL A 54 -3.06 -3.45 -0.58
CA VAL A 54 -4.30 -4.17 -0.87
C VAL A 54 -5.22 -3.32 -1.76
N CYS A 55 -5.32 -2.02 -1.46
CA CYS A 55 -6.19 -1.08 -2.17
C CYS A 55 -5.78 -0.88 -3.63
N VAL A 56 -4.48 -0.90 -3.90
CA VAL A 56 -3.92 -0.71 -5.25
C VAL A 56 -3.78 -2.01 -6.05
N SER A 57 -4.08 -3.16 -5.45
CA SER A 57 -4.08 -4.44 -6.15
C SER A 57 -5.29 -4.53 -7.09
N VAL A 58 -5.03 -4.94 -8.32
CA VAL A 58 -6.05 -5.06 -9.38
C VAL A 58 -6.93 -6.30 -9.17
N SER A 59 -8.13 -6.30 -9.75
CA SER A 59 -9.09 -7.41 -9.58
C SER A 59 -8.56 -8.73 -10.11
N ALA A 60 -7.79 -8.74 -11.21
CA ALA A 60 -7.19 -9.95 -11.77
C ALA A 60 -6.33 -10.73 -10.76
N TYR A 61 -5.69 -10.05 -9.83
CA TYR A 61 -4.93 -10.68 -8.75
C TYR A 61 -5.85 -11.45 -7.79
N ILE A 62 -6.96 -10.85 -7.40
CA ILE A 62 -7.95 -11.50 -6.53
C ILE A 62 -8.63 -12.65 -7.25
N ASP A 63 -8.96 -12.47 -8.53
CA ASP A 63 -9.57 -13.51 -9.36
C ASP A 63 -8.65 -14.74 -9.46
N ARG A 64 -7.35 -14.53 -9.69
CA ARG A 64 -6.36 -15.61 -9.69
C ARG A 64 -6.26 -16.33 -8.35
N LEU A 65 -6.30 -15.62 -7.24
CA LEU A 65 -6.35 -16.23 -5.91
C LEU A 65 -7.62 -17.07 -5.71
N CYS A 66 -8.77 -16.57 -6.19
CA CYS A 66 -10.04 -17.30 -6.14
C CYS A 66 -9.97 -18.59 -6.98
N ASP A 67 -9.37 -18.55 -8.16
CA ASP A 67 -9.19 -19.72 -9.01
C ASP A 67 -8.30 -20.76 -8.33
N LEU A 68 -7.14 -20.33 -7.80
CA LEU A 68 -6.22 -21.19 -7.05
C LEU A 68 -6.89 -21.81 -5.82
N ALA A 69 -7.72 -21.07 -5.09
CA ALA A 69 -8.43 -21.57 -3.92
C ALA A 69 -9.45 -22.68 -4.28
N MET A 70 -9.93 -22.68 -5.51
CA MET A 70 -10.87 -23.68 -6.03
C MET A 70 -10.19 -24.87 -6.72
N GLU A 71 -8.88 -24.82 -6.99
CA GLU A 71 -8.14 -25.93 -7.59
C GLU A 71 -7.99 -27.10 -6.60
N PRO A 72 -8.31 -28.37 -7.00
CA PRO A 72 -8.13 -29.52 -6.13
C PRO A 72 -6.67 -29.68 -5.67
N GLY A 73 -6.47 -29.87 -4.37
CA GLY A 73 -5.14 -30.06 -3.78
C GLY A 73 -4.35 -28.76 -3.59
N MET A 74 -4.97 -27.57 -3.85
CA MET A 74 -4.39 -26.26 -3.56
C MET A 74 -4.96 -25.67 -2.27
N CYS A 75 -4.17 -24.85 -1.60
CA CYS A 75 -4.59 -24.02 -0.48
C CYS A 75 -3.96 -22.62 -0.59
N VAL A 76 -4.78 -21.60 -0.65
CA VAL A 76 -4.31 -20.19 -0.66
C VAL A 76 -4.08 -19.75 0.79
N CYS A 77 -2.86 -19.30 1.10
CA CYS A 77 -2.52 -18.68 2.38
C CYS A 77 -2.50 -17.17 2.23
N THR A 78 -3.17 -16.45 3.12
CA THR A 78 -3.29 -14.99 3.03
C THR A 78 -3.45 -14.32 4.39
N PHE A 79 -3.20 -13.01 4.44
CA PHE A 79 -3.61 -12.18 5.56
C PHE A 79 -5.12 -11.90 5.51
N GLY A 80 -5.69 -11.60 6.68
CA GLY A 80 -7.14 -11.51 6.85
C GLY A 80 -7.84 -10.43 5.99
N ASP A 81 -7.18 -9.33 5.70
CA ASP A 81 -7.76 -8.24 4.91
C ASP A 81 -8.00 -8.62 3.43
N LEU A 82 -7.20 -9.52 2.85
CA LEU A 82 -7.44 -9.99 1.48
C LEU A 82 -8.70 -10.87 1.33
N LEU A 83 -9.17 -11.53 2.39
CA LEU A 83 -10.32 -12.44 2.33
C LEU A 83 -11.57 -11.76 1.75
N ARG A 84 -11.78 -10.48 2.08
CA ARG A 84 -12.97 -9.72 1.73
C ARG A 84 -12.80 -8.76 0.56
N VAL A 85 -11.60 -8.70 -0.02
CA VAL A 85 -11.35 -7.85 -1.19
C VAL A 85 -12.09 -8.42 -2.40
N PRO A 86 -12.97 -7.63 -3.04
CA PRO A 86 -13.69 -8.12 -4.19
C PRO A 86 -12.78 -8.24 -5.42
N GLY A 87 -12.81 -9.39 -6.06
CA GLY A 87 -12.34 -9.59 -7.42
C GLY A 87 -13.35 -9.07 -8.46
N SER A 88 -13.30 -9.55 -9.69
CA SER A 88 -14.27 -9.20 -10.73
C SER A 88 -15.65 -9.86 -10.50
N THR A 89 -15.68 -11.05 -9.90
CA THR A 89 -16.92 -11.81 -9.67
C THR A 89 -17.14 -12.15 -8.21
N ARG A 90 -16.09 -12.44 -7.45
CA ARG A 90 -16.17 -12.93 -6.07
C ARG A 90 -14.92 -12.54 -5.25
N ALA A 91 -15.02 -12.66 -3.94
CA ALA A 91 -13.92 -12.56 -2.99
C ALA A 91 -13.51 -13.95 -2.47
N LEU A 92 -12.33 -14.06 -1.84
CA LEU A 92 -11.84 -15.32 -1.27
C LEU A 92 -12.78 -15.92 -0.23
N GLU A 93 -13.42 -15.12 0.62
CA GLU A 93 -14.42 -15.60 1.61
C GLU A 93 -15.59 -16.34 0.95
N GLN A 94 -15.99 -15.90 -0.25
CA GLN A 94 -17.05 -16.57 -1.01
C GLN A 94 -16.56 -17.89 -1.62
N CYS A 95 -15.27 -18.00 -1.96
CA CYS A 95 -14.68 -19.27 -2.38
C CYS A 95 -14.71 -20.29 -1.22
N VAL A 96 -14.38 -19.85 0.00
CA VAL A 96 -14.46 -20.71 1.20
C VAL A 96 -15.88 -21.25 1.42
N ALA A 97 -16.90 -20.41 1.24
CA ALA A 97 -18.29 -20.79 1.41
C ALA A 97 -18.75 -21.92 0.45
N VAL A 98 -18.07 -22.10 -0.68
CA VAL A 98 -18.38 -23.13 -1.69
C VAL A 98 -17.31 -24.24 -1.80
N GLY A 99 -16.48 -24.38 -0.76
CA GLY A 99 -15.51 -25.48 -0.64
C GLY A 99 -14.09 -25.17 -1.09
N GLY A 100 -13.79 -23.93 -1.46
CA GLY A 100 -12.42 -23.48 -1.74
C GLY A 100 -11.54 -23.48 -0.49
N ARG A 101 -10.26 -23.80 -0.64
CA ARG A 101 -9.32 -23.89 0.49
C ARG A 101 -8.53 -22.59 0.64
N VAL A 102 -8.80 -21.87 1.73
CA VAL A 102 -8.07 -20.67 2.11
C VAL A 102 -7.68 -20.75 3.58
N GLN A 103 -6.43 -20.48 3.88
CA GLN A 103 -5.89 -20.43 5.23
C GLN A 103 -5.45 -19.01 5.57
N MET A 104 -6.08 -18.41 6.57
CA MET A 104 -5.61 -17.16 7.13
C MET A 104 -4.40 -17.40 8.02
N VAL A 105 -3.37 -16.58 7.84
CA VAL A 105 -2.12 -16.61 8.61
C VAL A 105 -1.75 -15.21 9.08
N TYR A 106 -0.94 -15.09 10.13
CA TYR A 106 -0.43 -13.85 10.67
C TYR A 106 1.03 -13.58 10.28
N SER A 107 1.72 -14.60 9.79
CA SER A 107 3.07 -14.51 9.25
C SER A 107 3.20 -15.34 7.97
N PRO A 108 3.92 -14.84 6.95
CA PRO A 108 4.19 -15.65 5.75
C PRO A 108 4.93 -16.96 6.08
N LEU A 109 5.73 -16.98 7.14
CA LEU A 109 6.51 -18.16 7.52
C LEU A 109 5.64 -19.30 8.10
N GLU A 110 4.40 -19.03 8.51
CA GLU A 110 3.48 -20.07 8.97
C GLU A 110 3.15 -21.08 7.86
N VAL A 111 3.19 -20.65 6.57
CA VAL A 111 2.94 -21.56 5.45
C VAL A 111 3.94 -22.71 5.40
N LEU A 112 5.17 -22.52 5.89
CA LEU A 112 6.20 -23.56 5.92
C LEU A 112 5.81 -24.73 6.85
N SER A 113 5.22 -24.40 7.99
CA SER A 113 4.73 -25.43 8.94
C SER A 113 3.52 -26.17 8.37
N LEU A 114 2.61 -25.45 7.70
CA LEU A 114 1.46 -26.05 7.02
C LEU A 114 1.91 -26.99 5.90
N ALA A 115 2.87 -26.55 5.09
CA ALA A 115 3.42 -27.34 3.98
C ALA A 115 4.10 -28.64 4.44
N LYS A 116 4.82 -28.61 5.55
CA LYS A 116 5.44 -29.79 6.16
C LYS A 116 4.40 -30.75 6.75
N ALA A 117 3.31 -30.21 7.32
CA ALA A 117 2.23 -31.02 7.89
C ALA A 117 1.36 -31.70 6.81
N GLU A 118 1.22 -31.06 5.65
CA GLU A 118 0.40 -31.55 4.54
C GLU A 118 1.21 -31.64 3.23
N PRO A 119 2.10 -32.62 3.04
CA PRO A 119 2.99 -32.70 1.88
C PRO A 119 2.26 -32.88 0.53
N SER A 120 1.04 -33.41 0.53
CA SER A 120 0.22 -33.60 -0.67
C SER A 120 -0.55 -32.33 -1.08
N THR A 121 -0.63 -31.32 -0.21
CA THR A 121 -1.28 -30.04 -0.49
C THR A 121 -0.26 -29.07 -1.06
N ARG A 122 -0.59 -28.39 -2.16
CA ARG A 122 0.18 -27.26 -2.69
C ARG A 122 -0.32 -25.96 -2.04
N PHE A 123 0.57 -25.23 -1.43
CA PHE A 123 0.27 -23.96 -0.78
C PHE A 123 0.70 -22.80 -1.64
N VAL A 124 -0.18 -21.80 -1.84
CA VAL A 124 0.13 -20.56 -2.51
C VAL A 124 -0.02 -19.41 -1.54
N PHE A 125 1.07 -18.70 -1.27
CA PHE A 125 1.02 -17.51 -0.45
C PHE A 125 0.67 -16.26 -1.28
N ALA A 126 -0.36 -15.53 -0.86
CA ALA A 126 -0.77 -14.26 -1.47
C ALA A 126 0.17 -13.12 -1.04
N ALA A 127 1.24 -12.91 -1.81
CA ALA A 127 2.31 -11.96 -1.49
C ALA A 127 1.99 -10.54 -1.99
N VAL A 128 1.16 -9.82 -1.24
CA VAL A 128 0.80 -8.42 -1.49
C VAL A 128 1.62 -7.50 -0.60
N GLY A 129 2.18 -6.41 -1.15
CA GLY A 129 2.94 -5.47 -0.34
C GLY A 129 3.70 -4.41 -1.12
N PHE A 130 4.32 -3.53 -0.35
CA PHE A 130 5.29 -2.55 -0.82
C PHE A 130 6.71 -2.95 -0.41
N GLU A 131 7.66 -2.01 -0.54
CA GLU A 131 9.05 -2.21 -0.13
C GLU A 131 9.20 -2.65 1.33
N THR A 132 8.22 -2.35 2.18
CA THR A 132 8.19 -2.74 3.60
C THR A 132 8.02 -4.24 3.81
N THR A 133 7.22 -4.88 2.98
CA THR A 133 6.87 -6.30 3.10
C THR A 133 7.66 -7.21 2.15
N ALA A 134 8.22 -6.68 1.07
CA ALA A 134 9.05 -7.46 0.16
C ALA A 134 10.18 -8.24 0.85
N PRO A 135 10.90 -7.71 1.88
CA PRO A 135 11.91 -8.46 2.60
C PRO A 135 11.39 -9.73 3.29
N VAL A 136 10.17 -9.70 3.82
CA VAL A 136 9.57 -10.87 4.50
C VAL A 136 9.29 -11.99 3.50
N TYR A 137 8.84 -11.64 2.30
CA TYR A 137 8.63 -12.61 1.22
C TYR A 137 9.95 -13.13 0.64
N ALA A 138 11.00 -12.31 0.63
CA ALA A 138 12.34 -12.75 0.29
C ALA A 138 12.88 -13.76 1.33
N VAL A 139 12.62 -13.54 2.63
CA VAL A 139 12.92 -14.50 3.70
C VAL A 139 12.13 -15.80 3.50
N LEU A 140 10.84 -15.72 3.13
CA LEU A 140 10.04 -16.91 2.83
C LEU A 140 10.65 -17.70 1.67
N ALA A 141 10.97 -17.04 0.56
CA ALA A 141 11.60 -17.69 -0.60
C ALA A 141 12.96 -18.31 -0.25
N ASP A 142 13.79 -17.59 0.50
CA ASP A 142 15.09 -18.08 0.99
C ASP A 142 14.95 -19.34 1.85
N THR A 143 13.96 -19.36 2.76
CA THR A 143 13.70 -20.51 3.62
C THR A 143 13.17 -21.70 2.83
N ILE A 144 12.25 -21.50 1.87
CA ILE A 144 11.76 -22.55 0.97
C ILE A 144 12.94 -23.21 0.24
N MET A 145 13.85 -22.39 -0.31
CA MET A 145 15.02 -22.90 -1.05
C MET A 145 15.99 -23.65 -0.14
N LYS A 146 16.31 -23.12 1.03
CA LYS A 146 17.25 -23.74 1.98
C LYS A 146 16.74 -25.05 2.57
N GLU A 147 15.46 -25.07 2.89
CA GLU A 147 14.82 -26.25 3.49
C GLU A 147 14.23 -27.22 2.45
N GLN A 148 14.37 -26.89 1.16
CA GLN A 148 13.90 -27.71 0.03
C GLN A 148 12.41 -28.09 0.16
N ILE A 149 11.55 -27.10 0.46
CA ILE A 149 10.10 -27.30 0.61
C ILE A 149 9.44 -27.21 -0.78
N PRO A 150 8.96 -28.32 -1.38
CA PRO A 150 8.57 -28.35 -2.79
C PRO A 150 7.14 -27.89 -3.05
N ASN A 151 6.31 -27.77 -2.01
CA ASN A 151 4.87 -27.57 -2.12
C ASN A 151 4.40 -26.17 -1.68
N VAL A 152 5.29 -25.16 -1.72
CA VAL A 152 4.96 -23.75 -1.45
C VAL A 152 5.33 -22.89 -2.65
N GLN A 153 4.39 -22.05 -3.08
CA GLN A 153 4.57 -21.04 -4.12
C GLN A 153 4.08 -19.67 -3.63
N LEU A 154 4.47 -18.62 -4.32
CA LEU A 154 4.04 -17.25 -4.08
C LEU A 154 3.25 -16.73 -5.28
N LEU A 155 2.10 -16.11 -5.06
CA LEU A 155 1.47 -15.24 -6.03
C LEU A 155 1.76 -13.79 -5.64
N THR A 156 2.58 -13.10 -6.44
CA THR A 156 3.10 -11.79 -6.07
C THR A 156 2.26 -10.64 -6.66
N ALA A 157 1.95 -9.66 -5.82
CA ALA A 157 1.47 -8.33 -6.18
C ALA A 157 2.30 -7.28 -5.41
N LEU A 158 3.62 -7.44 -5.48
CA LEU A 158 4.57 -6.53 -4.86
C LEU A 158 4.73 -5.29 -5.72
N LYS A 159 4.72 -4.13 -5.09
CA LYS A 159 4.79 -2.83 -5.76
C LYS A 159 5.82 -1.92 -5.10
N THR A 160 6.33 -0.95 -5.87
CA THR A 160 7.31 0.03 -5.39
C THR A 160 6.76 1.44 -5.54
N MET A 161 6.91 2.25 -4.50
CA MET A 161 6.28 3.57 -4.38
C MET A 161 6.82 4.64 -5.35
N PRO A 162 8.14 4.74 -5.64
CA PRO A 162 8.65 5.84 -6.46
C PRO A 162 8.05 5.97 -7.87
N PRO A 163 7.76 4.88 -8.62
CA PRO A 163 7.06 5.00 -9.90
C PRO A 163 5.63 5.51 -9.78
N ALA A 164 4.90 5.09 -8.74
CA ALA A 164 3.54 5.56 -8.49
C ALA A 164 3.49 7.06 -8.19
N VAL A 165 4.44 7.55 -7.38
CA VAL A 165 4.56 8.99 -7.10
C VAL A 165 4.83 9.79 -8.39
N ARG A 166 5.72 9.30 -9.25
CA ARG A 166 5.96 9.94 -10.57
C ARG A 166 4.70 9.99 -11.44
N ALA A 167 3.88 8.97 -11.39
CA ALA A 167 2.62 8.94 -12.12
C ALA A 167 1.60 9.95 -11.55
N LEU A 168 1.49 10.02 -10.21
CA LEU A 168 0.63 11.00 -9.53
C LEU A 168 1.01 12.44 -9.85
N CYS A 169 2.30 12.77 -9.89
CA CYS A 169 2.78 14.11 -10.24
C CYS A 169 2.46 14.52 -11.69
N LYS A 170 2.18 13.55 -12.57
CA LYS A 170 1.74 13.80 -13.96
C LYS A 170 0.22 13.79 -14.12
N GLY A 171 -0.51 13.42 -13.08
CA GLY A 171 -1.97 13.37 -13.06
C GLY A 171 -2.60 14.77 -12.96
N GLU A 172 -3.94 14.79 -12.98
CA GLU A 172 -4.71 16.05 -12.90
C GLU A 172 -4.81 16.63 -11.49
N THR A 173 -4.59 15.81 -10.46
CA THR A 173 -4.67 16.25 -9.06
C THR A 173 -3.50 17.17 -8.75
N LYS A 174 -3.80 18.42 -8.38
CA LYS A 174 -2.78 19.36 -7.93
C LYS A 174 -2.22 18.91 -6.59
N ILE A 175 -0.91 18.68 -6.51
CA ILE A 175 -0.20 18.29 -5.29
C ILE A 175 0.93 19.28 -5.08
N ASP A 176 1.00 19.89 -3.90
CA ASP A 176 2.01 20.87 -3.53
C ASP A 176 3.14 20.25 -2.67
N GLY A 177 3.04 18.98 -2.30
CA GLY A 177 4.07 18.24 -1.58
C GLY A 177 3.58 16.88 -1.05
N PHE A 178 4.52 16.06 -0.60
CA PHE A 178 4.25 14.69 -0.17
C PHE A 178 4.71 14.43 1.26
N LEU A 179 3.83 13.81 2.04
CA LEU A 179 4.19 13.14 3.27
C LEU A 179 4.69 11.74 2.90
N ALA A 180 6.02 11.58 2.87
CA ALA A 180 6.66 10.34 2.43
C ALA A 180 6.64 9.26 3.54
N PRO A 181 6.43 7.98 3.20
CA PRO A 181 6.22 6.91 4.15
C PRO A 181 7.51 6.54 4.89
N GLY A 182 7.56 6.81 6.19
CA GLY A 182 8.69 6.46 7.04
C GLY A 182 9.04 4.98 6.99
N HIS A 183 8.05 4.09 7.01
CA HIS A 183 8.26 2.65 6.93
C HIS A 183 8.98 2.23 5.63
N VAL A 184 8.58 2.79 4.48
CA VAL A 184 9.27 2.52 3.21
C VAL A 184 10.70 3.05 3.26
N ALA A 185 10.88 4.26 3.79
CA ALA A 185 12.21 4.88 3.90
C ALA A 185 13.15 4.13 4.86
N VAL A 186 12.64 3.40 5.87
CA VAL A 186 13.44 2.50 6.71
C VAL A 186 14.13 1.43 5.85
N ILE A 187 13.46 0.93 4.82
CA ILE A 187 14.00 -0.10 3.91
C ILE A 187 14.86 0.55 2.82
N THR A 188 14.32 1.56 2.14
CA THR A 188 14.95 2.14 0.93
C THR A 188 16.02 3.18 1.22
N GLY A 189 15.98 3.81 2.39
CA GLY A 189 16.76 5.00 2.71
C GLY A 189 16.12 6.28 2.14
N GLU A 190 16.87 7.37 2.27
CA GLU A 190 16.43 8.72 1.85
C GLU A 190 16.63 8.96 0.34
N GLY A 191 17.58 8.26 -0.29
CA GLY A 191 18.00 8.50 -1.67
C GLY A 191 16.86 8.61 -2.70
N PRO A 192 15.94 7.64 -2.78
CA PRO A 192 14.82 7.68 -3.71
C PRO A 192 13.92 8.91 -3.53
N TRP A 193 13.73 9.37 -2.30
CA TRP A 193 12.89 10.53 -1.97
C TRP A 193 13.56 11.84 -2.35
N HIS A 194 14.89 11.97 -2.16
CA HIS A 194 15.67 13.10 -2.66
C HIS A 194 15.61 13.20 -4.19
N GLN A 195 15.74 12.06 -4.89
CA GLN A 195 15.64 12.02 -6.34
C GLN A 195 14.25 12.43 -6.84
N LEU A 196 13.18 11.96 -6.17
CA LEU A 196 11.81 12.35 -6.49
C LEU A 196 11.60 13.85 -6.28
N ALA A 197 12.01 14.39 -5.14
CA ALA A 197 11.86 15.80 -4.81
C ALA A 197 12.53 16.70 -5.87
N ALA A 198 13.77 16.40 -6.22
CA ALA A 198 14.52 17.15 -7.24
C ALA A 198 13.88 17.01 -8.63
N ALA A 199 13.45 15.81 -9.01
CA ALA A 199 12.88 15.55 -10.34
C ALA A 199 11.48 16.14 -10.53
N GLN A 200 10.68 16.23 -9.46
CA GLN A 200 9.31 16.75 -9.51
C GLN A 200 9.21 18.23 -9.12
N GLY A 201 10.26 18.83 -8.56
CA GLY A 201 10.24 20.20 -8.05
C GLY A 201 9.33 20.36 -6.83
N LEU A 202 9.02 19.30 -6.11
CA LEU A 202 8.07 19.27 -4.99
C LEU A 202 8.74 18.86 -3.69
N PRO A 203 8.31 19.40 -2.53
CA PRO A 203 8.83 18.96 -1.24
C PRO A 203 8.33 17.58 -0.86
N PHE A 204 9.24 16.78 -0.30
CA PHE A 204 8.96 15.50 0.34
C PHE A 204 9.43 15.55 1.79
N VAL A 205 8.58 15.14 2.72
CA VAL A 205 8.97 15.01 4.12
C VAL A 205 8.76 13.57 4.56
N ILE A 206 9.85 12.88 4.87
CA ILE A 206 9.80 11.54 5.45
C ILE A 206 9.37 11.70 6.92
N SER A 207 8.24 11.12 7.28
CA SER A 207 7.60 11.29 8.57
C SER A 207 7.53 9.98 9.37
N GLY A 208 7.56 10.11 10.71
CA GLY A 208 7.06 9.10 11.62
C GLY A 208 5.53 9.11 11.70
N PHE A 209 4.95 8.49 12.74
CA PHE A 209 3.53 8.13 12.78
C PHE A 209 2.80 8.70 14.00
N THR A 210 3.50 9.31 14.95
CA THR A 210 2.85 10.00 16.07
C THR A 210 2.22 11.31 15.61
N GLY A 211 1.19 11.79 16.33
CA GLY A 211 0.55 13.08 16.04
C GLY A 211 1.55 14.24 16.03
N GLU A 212 2.56 14.21 16.90
CA GLU A 212 3.62 15.22 16.96
C GLU A 212 4.51 15.19 15.72
N GLU A 213 4.97 14.01 15.30
CA GLU A 213 5.80 13.84 14.10
C GLU A 213 5.05 14.29 12.84
N LEU A 214 3.76 13.94 12.75
CA LEU A 214 2.90 14.35 11.64
C LEU A 214 2.72 15.87 11.58
N LEU A 215 2.43 16.52 12.71
CA LEU A 215 2.32 17.99 12.76
C LEU A 215 3.63 18.69 12.40
N CYS A 216 4.77 18.19 12.91
CA CYS A 216 6.08 18.71 12.53
C CYS A 216 6.35 18.55 11.03
N SER A 217 5.95 17.42 10.46
CA SER A 217 6.14 17.13 9.04
C SER A 217 5.26 18.01 8.16
N LEU A 218 4.00 18.23 8.53
CA LEU A 218 3.10 19.14 7.83
C LEU A 218 3.59 20.60 7.92
N TYR A 219 4.07 21.03 9.09
CA TYR A 219 4.70 22.33 9.24
C TYR A 219 5.91 22.51 8.31
N ALA A 220 6.77 21.48 8.22
CA ALA A 220 7.90 21.51 7.31
C ALA A 220 7.45 21.57 5.83
N LEU A 221 6.41 20.82 5.43
CA LEU A 221 5.85 20.87 4.08
C LEU A 221 5.34 22.25 3.71
N VAL A 222 4.64 22.92 4.63
CA VAL A 222 4.17 24.31 4.41
C VAL A 222 5.34 25.26 4.12
N HIS A 223 6.45 25.13 4.87
CA HIS A 223 7.63 26.01 4.69
C HIS A 223 8.48 25.64 3.47
N LEU A 224 8.36 24.42 2.98
CA LEU A 224 9.10 23.92 1.82
C LEU A 224 8.28 23.99 0.52
N ALA A 225 7.03 24.47 0.59
CA ALA A 225 6.16 24.56 -0.58
C ALA A 225 6.85 25.29 -1.74
N GLY A 226 6.80 24.70 -2.93
CA GLY A 226 7.48 25.19 -4.13
C GLY A 226 8.99 24.89 -4.21
N GLN A 227 9.54 24.08 -3.30
CA GLN A 227 10.95 23.68 -3.30
C GLN A 227 11.09 22.19 -3.61
N GLY A 228 11.96 21.82 -4.53
CA GLY A 228 12.27 20.43 -4.91
C GLY A 228 13.23 19.75 -3.91
N VAL A 229 12.87 19.71 -2.63
CA VAL A 229 13.74 19.19 -1.55
C VAL A 229 13.08 18.08 -0.75
N CYS A 230 13.88 17.16 -0.25
CA CYS A 230 13.44 16.14 0.69
C CYS A 230 14.03 16.40 2.07
N LYS A 231 13.20 16.24 3.13
CA LYS A 231 13.66 16.26 4.52
C LYS A 231 13.26 14.97 5.24
N ASN A 232 14.21 14.38 5.96
CA ASN A 232 13.93 13.30 6.89
C ASN A 232 13.65 13.87 8.28
N LEU A 233 12.40 13.75 8.75
CA LEU A 233 11.97 14.08 10.11
C LEU A 233 11.72 12.82 10.96
N TYR A 234 12.19 11.66 10.48
CA TYR A 234 12.13 10.40 11.21
C TYR A 234 13.52 9.74 11.34
N PRO A 235 14.56 10.50 11.76
CA PRO A 235 15.95 10.02 11.77
C PRO A 235 16.20 8.90 12.80
N ALA A 236 15.32 8.73 13.77
CA ALA A 236 15.42 7.65 14.75
C ALA A 236 15.28 6.26 14.09
N ALA A 237 14.49 6.14 13.02
CA ALA A 237 14.24 4.90 12.31
C ALA A 237 14.86 4.89 10.90
N VAL A 238 14.85 6.02 10.20
CA VAL A 238 15.28 6.11 8.80
C VAL A 238 16.75 6.51 8.73
N ARG A 239 17.58 5.59 8.24
CA ARG A 239 19.00 5.82 7.95
C ARG A 239 19.17 6.27 6.49
N PRO A 240 20.22 7.04 6.14
CA PRO A 240 20.44 7.50 4.76
C PRO A 240 20.45 6.38 3.71
N LYS A 241 21.05 5.23 4.05
CA LYS A 241 21.12 4.05 3.17
C LYS A 241 19.99 3.04 3.38
N GLY A 242 19.06 3.30 4.29
CA GLY A 242 18.00 2.37 4.67
C GLY A 242 18.53 1.09 5.32
N ASN A 243 17.95 -0.06 4.93
CA ASN A 243 18.38 -1.39 5.36
C ASN A 243 19.05 -2.16 4.21
N PRO A 244 20.40 -2.10 4.08
CA PRO A 244 21.10 -2.77 2.99
C PRO A 244 20.93 -4.30 2.98
N ALA A 245 20.84 -4.93 4.17
CA ALA A 245 20.69 -6.38 4.26
C ALA A 245 19.32 -6.83 3.73
N ALA A 246 18.25 -6.12 4.11
CA ALA A 246 16.90 -6.39 3.62
C ALA A 246 16.82 -6.20 2.09
N ARG A 247 17.42 -5.12 1.58
CA ARG A 247 17.47 -4.84 0.14
C ARG A 247 18.24 -5.91 -0.63
N ALA A 248 19.41 -6.30 -0.13
CA ALA A 248 20.22 -7.35 -0.77
C ALA A 248 19.46 -8.68 -0.86
N LEU A 249 18.68 -9.03 0.17
CA LEU A 249 17.87 -10.23 0.14
C LEU A 249 16.70 -10.10 -0.87
N VAL A 250 16.05 -8.95 -0.93
CA VAL A 250 15.02 -8.69 -1.96
C VAL A 250 15.63 -8.78 -3.36
N ASP A 251 16.77 -8.14 -3.59
CA ASP A 251 17.47 -8.15 -4.89
C ASP A 251 17.94 -9.56 -5.29
N GLN A 252 18.18 -10.45 -4.33
CA GLN A 252 18.53 -11.84 -4.60
C GLN A 252 17.36 -12.61 -5.22
N TYR A 253 16.14 -12.43 -4.69
CA TYR A 253 14.97 -13.23 -5.08
C TYR A 253 14.08 -12.54 -6.10
N PHE A 254 14.01 -11.22 -6.09
CA PHE A 254 13.11 -10.44 -6.93
C PHE A 254 13.85 -9.51 -7.87
N GLU A 255 13.16 -9.16 -8.96
CA GLU A 255 13.60 -8.15 -9.91
C GLU A 255 12.46 -7.21 -10.28
N PRO A 256 12.76 -5.95 -10.67
CA PRO A 256 11.76 -4.99 -11.09
C PRO A 256 11.01 -5.45 -12.35
N THR A 257 9.71 -5.18 -12.37
CA THR A 257 8.83 -5.41 -13.54
C THR A 257 7.79 -4.31 -13.65
N ASP A 258 7.14 -4.23 -14.80
CA ASP A 258 5.96 -3.40 -14.96
C ASP A 258 4.80 -4.01 -14.16
N ALA A 259 4.04 -3.18 -13.46
CA ALA A 259 2.92 -3.64 -12.65
C ALA A 259 1.67 -2.80 -12.84
N ALA A 260 0.53 -3.46 -12.82
CA ALA A 260 -0.77 -2.80 -12.85
C ALA A 260 -1.15 -2.32 -11.44
N TRP A 261 -1.57 -1.07 -11.36
CA TRP A 261 -2.05 -0.41 -10.15
C TRP A 261 -3.50 0.00 -10.34
N ARG A 262 -4.35 -0.32 -9.41
CA ARG A 262 -5.72 0.20 -9.41
C ARG A 262 -5.70 1.72 -9.43
N GLY A 263 -6.40 2.31 -10.40
CA GLY A 263 -6.52 3.75 -10.56
C GLY A 263 -5.34 4.44 -11.27
N LEU A 264 -4.20 3.78 -11.45
CA LEU A 264 -3.02 4.35 -12.11
C LEU A 264 -2.62 3.62 -13.40
N GLY A 265 -3.27 2.47 -13.71
CA GLY A 265 -2.91 1.65 -14.86
C GLY A 265 -1.59 0.89 -14.69
N ILE A 266 -0.96 0.54 -15.80
CA ILE A 266 0.33 -0.17 -15.81
C ILE A 266 1.45 0.86 -15.68
N LEU A 267 2.26 0.73 -14.63
CA LEU A 267 3.39 1.62 -14.36
C LEU A 267 4.72 0.87 -14.59
N PRO A 268 5.60 1.40 -15.45
CA PRO A 268 6.89 0.78 -15.74
C PRO A 268 7.77 0.68 -14.48
N GLY A 269 8.37 -0.52 -14.29
CA GLY A 269 9.32 -0.80 -13.22
C GLY A 269 8.74 -0.63 -11.80
N SER A 270 7.43 -0.75 -11.65
CA SER A 270 6.73 -0.47 -10.39
C SER A 270 6.33 -1.71 -9.61
N GLY A 271 6.68 -2.88 -10.08
CA GLY A 271 6.45 -4.16 -9.43
C GLY A 271 7.73 -4.91 -9.15
N LEU A 272 7.61 -5.97 -8.36
CA LEU A 272 8.67 -6.94 -8.11
C LEU A 272 8.12 -8.34 -8.40
N VAL A 273 8.85 -9.10 -9.23
CA VAL A 273 8.57 -10.50 -9.54
C VAL A 273 9.76 -11.37 -9.16
N LEU A 274 9.52 -12.66 -8.97
CA LEU A 274 10.59 -13.63 -8.75
C LEU A 274 11.52 -13.67 -9.98
N ARG A 275 12.83 -13.68 -9.72
CA ARG A 275 13.84 -13.81 -10.77
C ARG A 275 13.70 -15.14 -11.52
N PRO A 276 14.15 -15.25 -12.79
CA PRO A 276 13.98 -16.44 -13.62
C PRO A 276 14.42 -17.75 -12.96
N GLN A 277 15.53 -17.73 -12.19
CA GLN A 277 16.01 -18.92 -11.48
C GLN A 277 15.09 -19.41 -10.37
N TYR A 278 14.17 -18.57 -9.88
CA TYR A 278 13.18 -18.88 -8.85
C TYR A 278 11.76 -18.98 -9.40
N GLN A 279 11.58 -19.02 -10.73
CA GLN A 279 10.28 -19.05 -11.38
C GLN A 279 9.41 -20.25 -10.97
N HIS A 280 10.02 -21.35 -10.53
CA HIS A 280 9.30 -22.52 -10.00
C HIS A 280 8.54 -22.22 -8.69
N LEU A 281 8.89 -21.14 -7.99
CA LEU A 281 8.17 -20.64 -6.81
C LEU A 281 7.00 -19.70 -7.19
N ASP A 282 6.81 -19.34 -8.46
CA ASP A 282 5.75 -18.44 -8.89
C ASP A 282 4.45 -19.20 -9.21
N ALA A 283 3.34 -18.76 -8.63
CA ALA A 283 2.00 -19.31 -8.87
C ALA A 283 1.26 -18.67 -10.06
N GLY A 284 1.98 -17.95 -10.92
CA GLY A 284 1.40 -17.28 -12.10
C GLY A 284 1.13 -15.80 -11.88
N SER A 285 2.10 -15.08 -11.31
CA SER A 285 2.00 -13.63 -11.05
C SER A 285 2.06 -12.77 -12.32
N ALA A 286 2.59 -13.31 -13.41
CA ALA A 286 2.70 -12.59 -14.68
C ALA A 286 1.33 -12.28 -15.28
N GLN A 287 1.21 -11.12 -15.97
CA GLN A 287 0.03 -10.70 -16.74
C GLN A 287 -1.26 -10.44 -15.93
N LEU A 288 -1.20 -10.33 -14.62
CA LEU A 288 -2.34 -9.95 -13.80
C LEU A 288 -2.56 -8.43 -13.88
N THR A 289 -3.00 -7.94 -15.03
CA THR A 289 -3.08 -6.50 -15.34
C THR A 289 -4.49 -5.93 -15.39
N THR A 290 -5.52 -6.78 -15.53
CA THR A 290 -6.90 -6.33 -15.66
C THR A 290 -7.46 -5.87 -14.32
N ASP A 291 -8.03 -4.67 -14.29
CA ASP A 291 -8.78 -4.14 -13.15
C ASP A 291 -10.24 -3.89 -13.57
N ALA A 292 -11.05 -4.93 -13.53
CA ALA A 292 -12.48 -4.81 -13.71
C ALA A 292 -13.09 -4.30 -12.39
N ALA A 293 -13.83 -3.20 -12.43
CA ALA A 293 -14.57 -2.74 -11.28
C ALA A 293 -15.61 -3.81 -10.90
N ALA A 294 -15.39 -4.52 -9.80
CA ALA A 294 -16.23 -5.61 -9.33
C ALA A 294 -17.69 -5.20 -9.12
N GLN A 295 -17.96 -3.90 -8.96
CA GLN A 295 -19.30 -3.37 -8.76
C GLN A 295 -19.45 -2.00 -9.40
N SER A 296 -20.49 -1.83 -10.21
CA SER A 296 -20.84 -0.55 -10.80
C SER A 296 -21.00 0.53 -9.72
N GLY A 297 -20.39 1.69 -9.93
CA GLY A 297 -20.50 2.87 -9.07
C GLY A 297 -19.39 3.05 -8.04
N CYS A 298 -18.52 2.08 -7.77
CA CYS A 298 -17.38 2.28 -6.88
C CYS A 298 -16.33 3.23 -7.49
N ARG A 299 -15.91 4.24 -6.73
CA ARG A 299 -14.93 5.26 -7.14
C ARG A 299 -13.56 5.06 -6.50
N CYS A 300 -13.23 3.83 -6.10
CA CYS A 300 -11.97 3.51 -5.40
C CYS A 300 -10.74 4.03 -6.16
N ALA A 301 -10.68 3.85 -7.48
CA ALA A 301 -9.60 4.35 -8.31
C ALA A 301 -9.39 5.87 -8.19
N GLN A 302 -10.48 6.65 -8.20
CA GLN A 302 -10.41 8.11 -8.06
C GLN A 302 -10.03 8.54 -6.63
N VAL A 303 -10.46 7.78 -5.62
CA VAL A 303 -10.06 8.03 -4.22
C VAL A 303 -8.56 7.78 -4.01
N ILE A 304 -8.04 6.65 -4.52
CA ILE A 304 -6.62 6.29 -4.40
C ILE A 304 -5.69 7.30 -5.06
N THR A 305 -6.13 7.94 -6.13
CA THR A 305 -5.34 8.98 -6.82
C THR A 305 -5.53 10.38 -6.23
N GLY A 306 -6.35 10.51 -5.19
CA GLY A 306 -6.67 11.81 -4.57
C GLY A 306 -7.56 12.72 -5.42
N ALA A 307 -8.11 12.22 -6.53
CA ALA A 307 -8.98 12.99 -7.42
C ALA A 307 -10.33 13.38 -6.78
N ILE A 308 -10.82 12.50 -5.88
CA ILE A 308 -12.01 12.79 -5.06
C ILE A 308 -11.78 12.34 -3.62
N PRO A 309 -12.41 12.99 -2.62
CA PRO A 309 -12.43 12.48 -1.26
C PRO A 309 -13.33 11.22 -1.18
N PRO A 310 -13.11 10.32 -0.20
CA PRO A 310 -13.95 9.14 0.01
C PRO A 310 -15.45 9.44 0.08
N THR A 311 -15.82 10.54 0.72
CA THR A 311 -17.22 11.01 0.89
C THR A 311 -17.92 11.40 -0.40
N ALA A 312 -17.17 11.71 -1.46
CA ALA A 312 -17.73 11.99 -2.79
C ALA A 312 -18.06 10.70 -3.59
N CYS A 313 -17.71 9.52 -3.08
CA CYS A 313 -18.12 8.26 -3.69
C CYS A 313 -19.61 8.01 -3.40
N PRO A 314 -20.46 7.77 -4.43
CA PRO A 314 -21.91 7.60 -4.23
C PRO A 314 -22.27 6.37 -3.36
N LEU A 315 -21.39 5.41 -3.22
CA LEU A 315 -21.61 4.23 -2.38
C LEU A 315 -21.16 4.42 -0.93
N PHE A 316 -20.38 5.47 -0.64
CA PHE A 316 -19.76 5.67 0.67
C PHE A 316 -20.80 5.82 1.78
N GLY A 317 -20.64 5.05 2.85
CA GLY A 317 -21.51 5.11 4.04
C GLY A 317 -22.95 4.58 3.85
N THR A 318 -23.31 4.22 2.62
CA THR A 318 -24.63 3.67 2.27
C THR A 318 -24.50 2.19 1.88
N ALA A 319 -24.28 1.90 0.59
CA ALA A 319 -24.06 0.55 0.09
C ALA A 319 -22.66 0.01 0.38
N CYS A 320 -21.69 0.90 0.64
CA CYS A 320 -20.29 0.55 0.93
C CYS A 320 -19.93 0.96 2.36
N THR A 321 -19.80 -0.02 3.24
CA THR A 321 -19.42 0.12 4.66
C THR A 321 -18.37 -0.94 5.00
N PRO A 322 -17.67 -0.87 6.15
CA PRO A 322 -16.77 -1.94 6.59
C PRO A 322 -17.47 -3.30 6.73
N GLY A 323 -18.77 -3.33 7.00
CA GLY A 323 -19.59 -4.55 7.05
C GLY A 323 -19.95 -5.09 5.66
N THR A 324 -20.10 -4.22 4.67
CA THR A 324 -20.50 -4.55 3.28
C THR A 324 -19.61 -3.84 2.28
N PRO A 325 -18.27 -4.13 2.25
CA PRO A 325 -17.36 -3.40 1.41
C PRO A 325 -17.59 -3.67 -0.08
N ARG A 326 -17.58 -2.59 -0.89
CA ARG A 326 -17.75 -2.66 -2.35
C ARG A 326 -16.43 -2.43 -3.09
N GLY A 327 -15.39 -1.99 -2.39
CA GLY A 327 -14.06 -1.79 -2.93
C GLY A 327 -12.99 -2.01 -1.88
N ALA A 328 -11.77 -2.32 -2.31
CA ALA A 328 -10.64 -2.65 -1.46
C ALA A 328 -10.32 -1.55 -0.41
N CYS A 329 -10.50 -0.26 -0.76
CA CYS A 329 -10.30 0.85 0.17
C CYS A 329 -11.22 0.85 1.40
N MET A 330 -12.36 0.13 1.36
CA MET A 330 -13.25 -0.02 2.50
C MET A 330 -12.96 -1.30 3.30
N VAL A 331 -12.26 -2.27 2.69
CA VAL A 331 -11.86 -3.53 3.37
C VAL A 331 -10.67 -3.32 4.29
N SER A 332 -9.59 -2.77 3.74
CA SER A 332 -8.33 -2.62 4.48
C SER A 332 -8.39 -1.50 5.50
N GLY A 333 -7.90 -1.75 6.72
CA GLY A 333 -7.72 -0.73 7.76
C GLY A 333 -6.77 0.42 7.36
N GLU A 334 -5.94 0.21 6.34
CA GLU A 334 -5.09 1.24 5.73
C GLU A 334 -5.79 2.01 4.60
N GLY A 335 -6.99 1.62 4.23
CA GLY A 335 -7.71 2.23 3.12
C GLY A 335 -8.32 3.58 3.47
N SER A 336 -8.24 4.53 2.54
CA SER A 336 -8.77 5.89 2.73
C SER A 336 -10.27 5.91 3.01
N CYS A 337 -11.06 5.04 2.33
CA CYS A 337 -12.50 4.95 2.59
C CYS A 337 -12.81 4.39 3.98
N HIS A 338 -12.07 3.37 4.43
CA HIS A 338 -12.24 2.78 5.75
C HIS A 338 -11.98 3.82 6.85
N ASN A 339 -10.84 4.50 6.77
CA ASN A 339 -10.46 5.54 7.73
C ASN A 339 -11.44 6.71 7.72
N ALA A 340 -11.86 7.20 6.57
CA ALA A 340 -12.87 8.24 6.47
C ALA A 340 -14.20 7.80 7.09
N TYR A 341 -14.62 6.55 6.90
CA TYR A 341 -15.87 6.03 7.46
C TYR A 341 -15.86 5.99 8.99
N LEU A 342 -14.75 5.54 9.59
CA LEU A 342 -14.62 5.50 11.05
C LEU A 342 -14.67 6.90 11.67
N ASN A 343 -14.05 7.89 11.02
CA ASN A 343 -13.94 9.24 11.55
C ASN A 343 -15.13 10.16 11.23
N HIS A 344 -15.97 9.83 10.25
CA HIS A 344 -17.26 10.54 10.01
C HIS A 344 -18.38 10.15 10.97
N ARG A 345 -18.17 9.14 11.81
CA ARG A 345 -19.15 8.70 12.82
C ARG A 345 -18.87 9.26 14.22
N MET A 346 -17.76 9.98 14.39
CA MET A 346 -17.46 10.73 15.61
C MET A 346 -17.87 12.20 15.43
#